data_479068dee0ab6e34ba6165fb3d3fc1a9
#
_entry.id   479068dee0ab6e34ba6165fb3d3fc1a9
#
_cell.length_a   1.000
_cell.length_b   1.000
_cell.length_c   1.000
_cell.angle_alpha   90.00
_cell.angle_beta   90.00
_cell.angle_gamma   90.00
#
_symmetry.space_group_name_H-M   'P 1'
#
loop_
_entity.id
_entity.type
_entity.pdbx_description
1 polymer ?
#
loop_
_entity_poly.entity_id
_entity_poly.type
_entity_poly.pdbx_seq_one_letter_code
_entity_poly.pdbx_strand_id
1 'polypeptide(L)'
;MSDLHLTRGGCPIWETNTMEHFNRSIDVIRGMKDIDAIVVTGDISNDGSEWTYKYADRLFSSLGIPTFCCPGNHDSLKVMLEEYNPSFFKVLPQSCIIDGWNLILLNSVIQDDEDPNQNKARGFLSEASLNYMIQKLEEGFPSIIALHHPPLEPGGWLNRKLLDNRDDFNKIISLYDNVKLVIYGHIHYFTNVLKGHVRYCSSSSVGFAFDKDLPKFQIADGYEGINLIEIINDSITINNIQLSFRSN
;
A
#
# COMPACT_ATOMS: atom_id res chain seq x y z
N MET A 1 3.55 4.66 2.13
CA MET A 1 3.44 5.12 0.73
C MET A 1 2.76 4.05 -0.12
N SER A 2 2.23 4.39 -1.30
CA SER A 2 1.47 3.47 -2.14
C SER A 2 1.46 3.91 -3.61
N ASP A 3 1.12 2.98 -4.50
CA ASP A 3 0.72 3.28 -5.89
C ASP A 3 1.77 4.13 -6.62
N LEU A 4 3.00 3.59 -6.71
CA LEU A 4 4.13 4.26 -7.37
C LEU A 4 3.97 4.26 -8.89
N HIS A 5 3.37 3.19 -9.43
CA HIS A 5 3.12 2.98 -10.86
C HIS A 5 4.33 3.27 -11.74
N LEU A 6 5.48 2.74 -11.36
CA LEU A 6 6.70 2.89 -12.17
C LEU A 6 6.55 2.17 -13.50
N THR A 7 7.07 2.78 -14.55
CA THR A 7 7.10 2.22 -15.90
C THR A 7 8.52 1.99 -16.36
N ARG A 8 8.73 0.96 -17.18
CA ARG A 8 10.04 0.70 -17.77
C ARG A 8 10.52 1.92 -18.58
N GLY A 9 11.73 2.40 -18.26
CA GLY A 9 12.32 3.55 -18.91
C GLY A 9 11.66 4.89 -18.57
N GLY A 10 10.74 4.95 -17.60
CA GLY A 10 10.10 6.19 -17.18
C GLY A 10 9.07 6.76 -18.15
N CYS A 11 8.42 5.89 -18.95
CA CYS A 11 7.33 6.33 -19.83
C CYS A 11 6.21 6.97 -19.01
N PRO A 12 5.74 8.18 -19.33
CA PRO A 12 4.65 8.81 -18.61
C PRO A 12 3.34 8.02 -18.69
N ILE A 13 2.55 8.07 -17.63
CA ILE A 13 1.18 7.56 -17.57
C ILE A 13 0.25 8.76 -17.54
N TRP A 14 -0.66 8.89 -18.50
CA TRP A 14 -1.57 10.04 -18.63
C TRP A 14 -0.84 11.40 -18.45
N GLU A 15 0.29 11.55 -19.12
CA GLU A 15 1.17 12.73 -19.07
C GLU A 15 1.92 12.90 -17.73
N THR A 16 1.74 12.02 -16.75
CA THR A 16 2.39 12.09 -15.44
C THR A 16 3.69 11.31 -15.44
N ASN A 17 4.78 11.93 -15.00
CA ASN A 17 6.07 11.28 -14.80
C ASN A 17 6.15 10.64 -13.40
N THR A 18 5.66 9.41 -13.28
CA THR A 18 5.62 8.68 -12.01
C THR A 18 7.01 8.39 -11.43
N MET A 19 8.04 8.26 -12.27
CA MET A 19 9.42 8.13 -11.80
C MET A 19 9.94 9.39 -11.10
N GLU A 20 9.63 10.56 -11.63
CA GLU A 20 9.99 11.83 -11.00
C GLU A 20 9.29 11.96 -9.64
N HIS A 21 8.01 11.61 -9.59
CA HIS A 21 7.23 11.60 -8.36
C HIS A 21 7.82 10.67 -7.31
N PHE A 22 8.22 9.46 -7.72
CA PHE A 22 8.88 8.52 -6.82
C PHE A 22 10.24 9.05 -6.35
N ASN A 23 11.08 9.57 -7.23
CA ASN A 23 12.36 10.18 -6.84
C ASN A 23 12.14 11.29 -5.81
N ARG A 24 11.15 12.15 -6.03
CA ARG A 24 10.80 13.22 -5.11
C ARG A 24 10.38 12.69 -3.73
N SER A 25 9.58 11.61 -3.71
CA SER A 25 9.18 10.98 -2.44
C SER A 25 10.38 10.43 -1.67
N ILE A 26 11.35 9.83 -2.37
CA ILE A 26 12.61 9.36 -1.77
C ILE A 26 13.41 10.51 -1.19
N ASP A 27 13.50 11.66 -1.87
CA ASP A 27 14.20 12.84 -1.36
C ASP A 27 13.51 13.43 -0.13
N VAL A 28 12.18 13.44 -0.10
CA VAL A 28 11.42 13.85 1.08
C VAL A 28 11.71 12.92 2.26
N ILE A 29 11.66 11.59 2.06
CA ILE A 29 11.96 10.60 3.10
C ILE A 29 13.40 10.75 3.59
N ARG A 30 14.37 10.98 2.69
CA ARG A 30 15.79 11.19 3.05
C ARG A 30 16.00 12.40 3.97
N GLY A 31 15.12 13.40 3.87
CA GLY A 31 15.12 14.57 4.76
C GLY A 31 14.47 14.33 6.12
N MET A 32 13.76 13.22 6.30
CA MET A 32 13.11 12.85 7.57
C MET A 32 14.14 12.22 8.52
N LYS A 33 13.84 12.26 9.81
CA LYS A 33 14.63 11.61 10.86
C LYS A 33 13.80 10.57 11.58
N ASP A 34 14.47 9.62 12.17
CA ASP A 34 13.89 8.65 13.09
C ASP A 34 12.73 7.84 12.43
N ILE A 35 12.96 7.40 11.19
CA ILE A 35 12.03 6.52 10.47
C ILE A 35 12.42 5.06 10.71
N ASP A 36 11.59 4.31 11.40
CA ASP A 36 11.83 2.91 11.74
C ASP A 36 11.59 1.96 10.57
N ALA A 37 10.61 2.27 9.73
CA ALA A 37 10.26 1.45 8.57
C ALA A 37 9.53 2.23 7.47
N ILE A 38 9.64 1.74 6.25
CA ILE A 38 8.82 2.15 5.10
C ILE A 38 7.88 1.00 4.77
N VAL A 39 6.58 1.29 4.66
CA VAL A 39 5.58 0.33 4.17
C VAL A 39 5.02 0.81 2.85
N VAL A 40 5.09 -0.04 1.82
CA VAL A 40 4.53 0.21 0.50
C VAL A 40 3.31 -0.69 0.31
N THR A 41 2.14 -0.10 0.17
CA THR A 41 0.88 -0.83 0.05
C THR A 41 0.48 -1.12 -1.40
N GLY A 42 1.46 -1.51 -2.21
CA GLY A 42 1.26 -2.07 -3.55
C GLY A 42 1.39 -1.09 -4.71
N ASP A 43 1.24 -1.64 -5.91
CA ASP A 43 1.36 -0.98 -7.21
C ASP A 43 2.69 -0.23 -7.37
N ILE A 44 3.80 -0.95 -7.11
CA ILE A 44 5.15 -0.44 -7.35
C ILE A 44 5.39 -0.27 -8.83
N SER A 45 5.05 -1.30 -9.61
CA SER A 45 5.16 -1.30 -11.06
C SER A 45 3.80 -1.10 -11.70
N ASN A 46 3.75 -0.36 -12.81
CA ASN A 46 2.55 -0.28 -13.65
C ASN A 46 2.52 -1.36 -14.73
N ASP A 47 3.68 -1.84 -15.15
CA ASP A 47 3.86 -2.80 -16.24
C ASP A 47 4.41 -4.17 -15.80
N GLY A 48 4.63 -4.37 -14.49
CA GLY A 48 5.14 -5.61 -13.92
C GLY A 48 6.57 -5.95 -14.33
N SER A 49 7.32 -5.00 -14.92
CA SER A 49 8.66 -5.28 -15.44
C SER A 49 9.71 -5.40 -14.33
N GLU A 50 10.65 -6.32 -14.50
CA GLU A 50 11.81 -6.48 -13.61
C GLU A 50 12.59 -5.17 -13.43
N TRP A 51 12.65 -4.36 -14.50
CA TRP A 51 13.34 -3.08 -14.50
C TRP A 51 12.78 -2.11 -13.42
N THR A 52 11.47 -2.03 -13.27
CA THR A 52 10.81 -1.15 -12.29
C THR A 52 11.11 -1.58 -10.87
N TYR A 53 11.11 -2.89 -10.58
CA TYR A 53 11.47 -3.41 -9.27
C TYR A 53 12.94 -3.18 -8.93
N LYS A 54 13.85 -3.36 -9.89
CA LYS A 54 15.27 -3.02 -9.73
C LYS A 54 15.49 -1.55 -9.44
N TYR A 55 14.73 -0.70 -10.13
CA TYR A 55 14.80 0.74 -9.91
C TYR A 55 14.34 1.12 -8.49
N ALA A 56 13.18 0.61 -8.06
CA ALA A 56 12.63 0.84 -6.73
C ALA A 56 13.58 0.30 -5.63
N ASP A 57 14.09 -0.92 -5.81
CA ASP A 57 14.97 -1.58 -4.85
C ASP A 57 16.25 -0.80 -4.60
N ARG A 58 16.87 -0.29 -5.66
CA ARG A 58 18.06 0.57 -5.56
C ARG A 58 17.78 1.83 -4.72
N LEU A 59 16.62 2.47 -4.92
CA LEU A 59 16.29 3.70 -4.22
C LEU A 59 15.90 3.45 -2.76
N PHE A 60 15.08 2.44 -2.48
CA PHE A 60 14.77 2.05 -1.10
C PHE A 60 16.03 1.64 -0.34
N SER A 61 16.89 0.82 -0.94
CA SER A 61 18.17 0.40 -0.33
C SER A 61 19.10 1.60 -0.02
N SER A 62 19.04 2.66 -0.84
CA SER A 62 19.85 3.87 -0.61
C SER A 62 19.45 4.68 0.62
N LEU A 63 18.26 4.43 1.15
CA LEU A 63 17.77 5.09 2.38
C LEU A 63 18.31 4.43 3.65
N GLY A 64 18.71 3.15 3.59
CA GLY A 64 19.14 2.38 4.76
C GLY A 64 18.00 2.10 5.76
N ILE A 65 16.74 2.28 5.36
CA ILE A 65 15.55 2.09 6.19
C ILE A 65 14.90 0.75 5.80
N PRO A 66 14.55 -0.12 6.75
CA PRO A 66 13.80 -1.34 6.47
C PRO A 66 12.55 -1.04 5.67
N THR A 67 12.39 -1.67 4.51
CA THR A 67 11.25 -1.45 3.62
C THR A 67 10.46 -2.74 3.45
N PHE A 68 9.15 -2.65 3.57
CA PHE A 68 8.20 -3.75 3.45
C PHE A 68 7.14 -3.43 2.41
N CYS A 69 6.72 -4.44 1.63
CA CYS A 69 5.77 -4.22 0.56
C CYS A 69 4.66 -5.28 0.54
N CYS A 70 3.42 -4.84 0.34
CA CYS A 70 2.36 -5.69 -0.20
C CYS A 70 2.33 -5.52 -1.72
N PRO A 71 2.00 -6.56 -2.51
CA PRO A 71 1.80 -6.39 -3.94
C PRO A 71 0.47 -5.67 -4.21
N GLY A 72 0.41 -4.92 -5.32
CA GLY A 72 -0.81 -4.37 -5.88
C GLY A 72 -1.23 -5.10 -7.16
N ASN A 73 -2.36 -4.74 -7.72
CA ASN A 73 -2.93 -5.43 -8.88
C ASN A 73 -2.20 -5.14 -10.21
N HIS A 74 -1.34 -4.14 -10.25
CA HIS A 74 -0.44 -3.87 -11.37
C HIS A 74 0.91 -4.58 -11.23
N ASP A 75 1.24 -5.07 -10.03
CA ASP A 75 2.50 -5.76 -9.79
C ASP A 75 2.50 -7.19 -10.37
N SER A 76 3.66 -7.67 -10.74
CA SER A 76 3.87 -9.06 -11.18
C SER A 76 4.43 -9.89 -10.03
N LEU A 77 3.59 -10.75 -9.42
CA LEU A 77 4.05 -11.67 -8.37
C LEU A 77 5.14 -12.62 -8.90
N LYS A 78 5.04 -13.05 -10.15
CA LYS A 78 6.06 -13.89 -10.77
C LYS A 78 7.43 -13.21 -10.74
N VAL A 79 7.52 -11.94 -11.16
CA VAL A 79 8.79 -11.21 -11.14
C VAL A 79 9.26 -10.97 -9.71
N MET A 80 8.35 -10.59 -8.80
CA MET A 80 8.69 -10.29 -7.41
C MET A 80 9.15 -11.53 -6.62
N LEU A 81 8.65 -12.72 -6.92
CA LEU A 81 8.97 -13.94 -6.19
C LEU A 81 10.04 -14.80 -6.85
N GLU A 82 10.04 -14.90 -8.17
CA GLU A 82 10.81 -15.91 -8.91
C GLU A 82 11.94 -15.31 -9.76
N GLU A 83 11.68 -14.20 -10.45
CA GLU A 83 12.64 -13.68 -11.43
C GLU A 83 13.65 -12.70 -10.85
N TYR A 84 13.21 -11.80 -9.96
CA TYR A 84 14.09 -10.79 -9.37
C TYR A 84 14.19 -10.87 -7.84
N ASN A 85 13.07 -11.06 -7.13
CA ASN A 85 13.00 -11.10 -5.67
C ASN A 85 13.61 -9.86 -4.99
N PRO A 86 12.97 -8.68 -5.11
CA PRO A 86 13.50 -7.44 -4.56
C PRO A 86 13.61 -7.48 -3.03
N SER A 87 14.58 -6.74 -2.47
CA SER A 87 14.91 -6.79 -1.04
C SER A 87 13.76 -6.35 -0.12
N PHE A 88 12.88 -5.47 -0.62
CA PHE A 88 11.72 -4.94 0.09
C PHE A 88 10.49 -5.86 0.06
N PHE A 89 10.54 -6.97 -0.66
CA PHE A 89 9.41 -7.90 -0.78
C PHE A 89 9.77 -9.29 -0.28
N LYS A 90 8.86 -9.90 0.44
CA LYS A 90 8.95 -11.28 0.93
C LYS A 90 7.68 -12.04 0.58
N VAL A 91 7.74 -13.35 0.61
CA VAL A 91 6.54 -14.20 0.46
C VAL A 91 5.51 -13.83 1.53
N LEU A 92 4.27 -13.58 1.11
CA LEU A 92 3.18 -13.20 1.97
C LEU A 92 2.18 -14.37 2.20
N PRO A 93 1.50 -14.43 3.33
CA PRO A 93 1.50 -13.43 4.43
C PRO A 93 2.77 -13.48 5.27
N GLN A 94 3.16 -12.34 5.83
CA GLN A 94 4.28 -12.25 6.77
C GLN A 94 3.99 -11.23 7.88
N SER A 95 4.77 -11.28 8.95
CA SER A 95 4.74 -10.27 9.99
C SER A 95 6.14 -10.01 10.55
N CYS A 96 6.33 -8.82 11.09
CA CYS A 96 7.53 -8.45 11.83
C CYS A 96 7.18 -7.54 13.00
N ILE A 97 7.99 -7.62 14.07
CA ILE A 97 7.85 -6.72 15.21
C ILE A 97 8.79 -5.53 15.01
N ILE A 98 8.24 -4.33 15.06
CA ILE A 98 8.95 -3.06 14.98
C ILE A 98 8.57 -2.25 16.22
N ASP A 99 9.52 -1.99 17.10
CA ASP A 99 9.35 -1.27 18.36
C ASP A 99 8.11 -1.72 19.18
N GLY A 100 7.94 -3.04 19.29
CA GLY A 100 6.83 -3.64 20.05
C GLY A 100 5.49 -3.72 19.31
N TRP A 101 5.40 -3.21 18.07
CA TRP A 101 4.22 -3.30 17.21
C TRP A 101 4.36 -4.40 16.17
N ASN A 102 3.31 -5.15 15.96
CA ASN A 102 3.27 -6.19 14.94
C ASN A 102 2.77 -5.61 13.61
N LEU A 103 3.66 -5.52 12.63
CA LEU A 103 3.30 -5.20 11.25
C LEU A 103 2.96 -6.50 10.51
N ILE A 104 1.69 -6.69 10.15
CA ILE A 104 1.18 -7.85 9.42
C ILE A 104 0.91 -7.43 7.98
N LEU A 105 1.61 -8.07 7.01
CA LEU A 105 1.46 -7.78 5.59
C LEU A 105 0.70 -8.93 4.91
N LEU A 106 -0.34 -8.58 4.16
CA LEU A 106 -1.22 -9.52 3.48
C LEU A 106 -1.18 -9.31 1.96
N ASN A 107 -1.27 -10.40 1.22
CA ASN A 107 -1.49 -10.35 -0.22
C ASN A 107 -2.99 -10.39 -0.51
N SER A 108 -3.51 -9.31 -1.07
CA SER A 108 -4.90 -9.21 -1.52
C SER A 108 -5.05 -9.26 -3.04
N VAL A 109 -3.96 -9.52 -3.77
CA VAL A 109 -3.99 -9.61 -5.25
C VAL A 109 -4.52 -10.98 -5.65
N ILE A 110 -5.50 -10.99 -6.54
CA ILE A 110 -5.95 -12.19 -7.23
C ILE A 110 -5.18 -12.25 -8.55
N GLN A 111 -4.34 -13.26 -8.71
CA GLN A 111 -3.69 -13.55 -9.98
C GLN A 111 -4.18 -14.91 -10.47
N ASP A 112 -5.06 -14.90 -11.43
CA ASP A 112 -5.41 -16.06 -12.25
C ASP A 112 -5.08 -15.69 -13.71
N ASP A 113 -3.89 -16.07 -14.15
CA ASP A 113 -3.42 -15.79 -15.51
C ASP A 113 -4.21 -16.59 -16.56
N GLU A 114 -4.99 -17.58 -16.14
CA GLU A 114 -5.83 -18.41 -17.01
C GLU A 114 -7.23 -17.81 -17.21
N ASP A 115 -7.69 -16.87 -16.35
CA ASP A 115 -8.97 -16.18 -16.53
C ASP A 115 -8.81 -14.79 -17.18
N PRO A 116 -9.04 -14.67 -18.50
CA PRO A 116 -8.96 -13.40 -19.20
C PRO A 116 -10.04 -12.39 -18.80
N ASN A 117 -11.09 -12.84 -18.09
CA ASN A 117 -12.20 -12.00 -17.64
C ASN A 117 -12.03 -11.54 -16.19
N GLN A 118 -10.94 -11.94 -15.52
CA GLN A 118 -10.68 -11.56 -14.14
C GLN A 118 -10.62 -10.04 -13.99
N ASN A 119 -11.41 -9.50 -13.06
CA ASN A 119 -11.31 -8.10 -12.68
C ASN A 119 -10.13 -7.91 -11.73
N LYS A 120 -8.93 -7.73 -12.26
CA LYS A 120 -7.68 -7.54 -11.49
C LYS A 120 -7.72 -6.35 -10.53
N ALA A 121 -8.66 -5.42 -10.70
CA ALA A 121 -8.83 -4.28 -9.78
C ALA A 121 -9.63 -4.63 -8.51
N ARG A 122 -10.06 -5.89 -8.34
CA ARG A 122 -10.69 -6.39 -7.10
C ARG A 122 -9.71 -7.28 -6.35
N GLY A 123 -9.77 -7.22 -5.05
CA GLY A 123 -8.89 -8.00 -4.18
C GLY A 123 -9.63 -9.12 -3.46
N PHE A 124 -8.87 -10.11 -3.01
CA PHE A 124 -9.38 -11.20 -2.17
C PHE A 124 -8.28 -11.70 -1.23
N LEU A 125 -8.59 -11.90 0.05
CA LEU A 125 -7.69 -12.54 0.99
C LEU A 125 -8.00 -14.03 1.07
N SER A 126 -7.00 -14.86 0.79
CA SER A 126 -7.14 -16.31 0.92
C SER A 126 -7.42 -16.72 2.37
N GLU A 127 -8.04 -17.87 2.55
CA GLU A 127 -8.26 -18.47 3.87
C GLU A 127 -6.93 -18.64 4.64
N ALA A 128 -5.86 -19.01 3.95
CA ALA A 128 -4.53 -19.11 4.53
C ALA A 128 -4.03 -17.75 5.05
N SER A 129 -4.26 -16.66 4.31
CA SER A 129 -3.89 -15.30 4.74
C SER A 129 -4.70 -14.86 5.97
N LEU A 130 -6.01 -15.15 5.98
CA LEU A 130 -6.87 -14.82 7.13
C LEU A 130 -6.48 -15.62 8.38
N ASN A 131 -6.21 -16.91 8.25
CA ASN A 131 -5.78 -17.78 9.35
C ASN A 131 -4.40 -17.34 9.89
N TYR A 132 -3.46 -16.99 9.04
CA TYR A 132 -2.17 -16.43 9.45
C TYR A 132 -2.35 -15.13 10.25
N MET A 133 -3.19 -14.22 9.75
CA MET A 133 -3.49 -12.97 10.43
C MET A 133 -4.07 -13.24 11.84
N ILE A 134 -5.05 -14.14 11.95
CA ILE A 134 -5.64 -14.53 13.23
C ILE A 134 -4.55 -15.03 14.18
N GLN A 135 -3.71 -15.98 13.75
CA GLN A 135 -2.61 -16.50 14.56
C GLN A 135 -1.71 -15.38 15.08
N LYS A 136 -1.41 -14.37 14.24
CA LYS A 136 -0.56 -13.24 14.62
C LYS A 136 -1.24 -12.27 15.58
N LEU A 137 -2.55 -12.12 15.48
CA LEU A 137 -3.33 -11.28 16.40
C LEU A 137 -3.46 -11.94 17.79
N GLU A 138 -3.51 -13.28 17.86
CA GLU A 138 -3.52 -14.05 19.12
C GLU A 138 -2.21 -13.90 19.92
N GLU A 139 -1.11 -13.46 19.31
CA GLU A 139 0.13 -13.15 20.01
C GLU A 139 0.00 -11.91 20.93
N GLY A 140 -1.05 -11.10 20.76
CA GLY A 140 -1.45 -10.00 21.66
C GLY A 140 -0.71 -8.69 21.46
N PHE A 141 0.24 -8.57 20.51
CA PHE A 141 0.92 -7.32 20.22
C PHE A 141 -0.03 -6.30 19.57
N PRO A 142 0.10 -4.99 19.90
CA PRO A 142 -0.58 -3.97 19.11
C PRO A 142 -0.19 -4.11 17.64
N SER A 143 -1.20 -4.10 16.74
CA SER A 143 -0.99 -4.55 15.37
C SER A 143 -1.41 -3.52 14.34
N ILE A 144 -0.58 -3.41 13.30
CA ILE A 144 -0.83 -2.71 12.05
C ILE A 144 -1.00 -3.77 10.95
N ILE A 145 -2.10 -3.71 10.21
CA ILE A 145 -2.34 -4.61 9.08
C ILE A 145 -2.17 -3.81 7.79
N ALA A 146 -1.35 -4.32 6.88
CA ALA A 146 -1.09 -3.73 5.56
C ALA A 146 -1.58 -4.65 4.45
N LEU A 147 -2.33 -4.09 3.50
CA LEU A 147 -2.79 -4.76 2.28
C LEU A 147 -2.96 -3.72 1.16
N HIS A 148 -3.22 -4.16 -0.06
CA HIS A 148 -3.40 -3.20 -1.17
C HIS A 148 -4.87 -2.75 -1.33
N HIS A 149 -5.79 -3.71 -1.49
CA HIS A 149 -7.19 -3.39 -1.80
C HIS A 149 -7.97 -2.87 -0.58
N PRO A 150 -8.83 -1.85 -0.75
CA PRO A 150 -9.54 -1.21 0.35
C PRO A 150 -10.54 -2.15 1.04
N PRO A 151 -10.48 -2.28 2.37
CA PRO A 151 -11.42 -3.06 3.16
C PRO A 151 -12.68 -2.28 3.57
N LEU A 152 -12.73 -0.99 3.23
CA LEU A 152 -13.91 -0.13 3.42
C LEU A 152 -14.33 0.48 2.08
N GLU A 153 -15.60 0.81 1.96
CA GLU A 153 -16.13 1.49 0.78
C GLU A 153 -15.63 2.94 0.73
N PRO A 154 -14.81 3.31 -0.27
CA PRO A 154 -14.31 4.66 -0.40
C PRO A 154 -15.35 5.66 -0.91
N GLY A 155 -16.43 5.16 -1.49
CA GLY A 155 -17.48 5.95 -2.13
C GLY A 155 -17.31 6.11 -3.64
N GLY A 156 -18.39 6.47 -4.30
CA GLY A 156 -18.42 6.79 -5.71
C GLY A 156 -18.06 5.60 -6.63
N TRP A 157 -17.38 5.92 -7.73
CA TRP A 157 -17.02 4.96 -8.77
C TRP A 157 -15.99 3.91 -8.32
N LEU A 158 -15.24 4.18 -7.25
CA LEU A 158 -14.23 3.27 -6.69
C LEU A 158 -14.83 2.10 -5.90
N ASN A 159 -16.11 2.15 -5.50
CA ASN A 159 -16.76 1.07 -4.75
C ASN A 159 -16.78 -0.29 -5.46
N ARG A 160 -16.52 -0.36 -6.75
CA ARG A 160 -16.39 -1.61 -7.51
C ARG A 160 -14.98 -2.20 -7.53
N LYS A 161 -14.05 -1.57 -6.82
CA LYS A 161 -12.62 -1.92 -6.79
C LYS A 161 -12.18 -2.22 -5.35
N LEU A 162 -12.90 -3.11 -4.68
CA LEU A 162 -12.74 -3.38 -3.25
C LEU A 162 -12.11 -4.75 -2.99
N LEU A 163 -11.75 -4.97 -1.74
CA LEU A 163 -11.54 -6.30 -1.21
C LEU A 163 -12.88 -7.05 -1.20
N ASP A 164 -12.99 -8.17 -1.92
CA ASP A 164 -14.25 -8.89 -2.11
C ASP A 164 -14.79 -9.50 -0.82
N ASN A 165 -13.90 -10.08 -0.02
CA ASN A 165 -14.25 -10.64 1.29
C ASN A 165 -13.97 -9.67 2.45
N ARG A 166 -14.17 -8.36 2.22
CA ARG A 166 -13.98 -7.32 3.23
C ARG A 166 -14.85 -7.49 4.47
N ASP A 167 -16.03 -8.09 4.32
CA ASP A 167 -16.93 -8.29 5.46
C ASP A 167 -16.36 -9.33 6.42
N ASP A 168 -15.79 -10.42 5.91
CA ASP A 168 -15.11 -11.45 6.70
C ASP A 168 -13.85 -10.85 7.36
N PHE A 169 -13.03 -10.11 6.60
CA PHE A 169 -11.85 -9.43 7.14
C PHE A 169 -12.23 -8.47 8.28
N ASN A 170 -13.20 -7.59 8.05
CA ASN A 170 -13.62 -6.60 9.05
C ASN A 170 -14.26 -7.28 10.29
N LYS A 171 -15.02 -8.36 10.09
CA LYS A 171 -15.57 -9.16 11.19
C LYS A 171 -14.46 -9.76 12.06
N ILE A 172 -13.43 -10.35 11.43
CA ILE A 172 -12.31 -10.94 12.17
C ILE A 172 -11.60 -9.86 13.00
N ILE A 173 -11.13 -8.78 12.37
CA ILE A 173 -10.34 -7.77 13.08
C ILE A 173 -11.14 -7.04 14.18
N SER A 174 -12.46 -6.97 14.07
CA SER A 174 -13.32 -6.39 15.11
C SER A 174 -13.35 -7.20 16.42
N LEU A 175 -12.91 -8.47 16.40
CA LEU A 175 -12.82 -9.33 17.57
C LEU A 175 -11.49 -9.17 18.35
N TYR A 176 -10.54 -8.44 17.79
CA TYR A 176 -9.20 -8.29 18.35
C TYR A 176 -8.89 -6.82 18.71
N ASP A 177 -8.97 -6.48 19.98
CA ASP A 177 -8.73 -5.12 20.48
C ASP A 177 -7.30 -4.62 20.25
N ASN A 178 -6.36 -5.51 19.97
CA ASN A 178 -4.98 -5.17 19.62
C ASN A 178 -4.79 -4.75 18.17
N VAL A 179 -5.79 -4.87 17.29
CA VAL A 179 -5.72 -4.25 15.95
C VAL A 179 -5.98 -2.76 16.09
N LYS A 180 -4.97 -1.94 15.81
CA LYS A 180 -5.05 -0.48 15.97
C LYS A 180 -5.18 0.25 14.64
N LEU A 181 -4.52 -0.26 13.59
CA LEU A 181 -4.42 0.42 12.31
C LEU A 181 -4.49 -0.57 11.14
N VAL A 182 -5.25 -0.24 10.12
CA VAL A 182 -5.24 -0.90 8.81
C VAL A 182 -4.80 0.13 7.78
N ILE A 183 -3.72 -0.16 7.05
CA ILE A 183 -3.19 0.69 5.98
C ILE A 183 -3.35 0.02 4.62
N TYR A 184 -3.76 0.80 3.62
CA TYR A 184 -4.02 0.28 2.27
C TYR A 184 -3.76 1.32 1.18
N GLY A 185 -3.77 0.88 -0.08
CA GLY A 185 -3.57 1.71 -1.27
C GLY A 185 -4.77 1.68 -2.21
N HIS A 186 -4.48 1.59 -3.52
CA HIS A 186 -5.41 1.33 -4.63
C HIS A 186 -6.39 2.45 -4.98
N ILE A 187 -6.81 3.27 -4.04
CA ILE A 187 -7.81 4.32 -4.27
C ILE A 187 -7.17 5.66 -4.64
N HIS A 188 -5.85 5.78 -4.54
CA HIS A 188 -5.05 6.94 -4.95
C HIS A 188 -5.43 8.26 -4.29
N TYR A 189 -6.06 8.25 -3.11
CA TYR A 189 -6.28 9.42 -2.29
C TYR A 189 -6.24 9.07 -0.80
N PHE A 190 -5.95 10.08 -0.01
CA PHE A 190 -5.85 9.94 1.43
C PHE A 190 -7.23 9.81 2.09
N THR A 191 -7.38 8.81 2.96
CA THR A 191 -8.48 8.69 3.91
C THR A 191 -7.95 8.34 5.29
N ASN A 192 -8.66 8.76 6.32
CA ASN A 192 -8.36 8.42 7.71
C ASN A 192 -9.68 8.30 8.47
N VAL A 193 -10.15 7.08 8.69
CA VAL A 193 -11.47 6.77 9.24
C VAL A 193 -11.32 5.88 10.47
N LEU A 194 -11.98 6.23 11.56
CA LEU A 194 -12.10 5.36 12.73
C LEU A 194 -13.43 4.59 12.65
N LYS A 195 -13.35 3.26 12.68
CA LYS A 195 -14.51 2.37 12.71
C LYS A 195 -14.37 1.40 13.87
N GLY A 196 -15.23 1.53 14.88
CA GLY A 196 -15.01 0.86 16.17
C GLY A 196 -13.73 1.35 16.83
N HIS A 197 -12.85 0.44 17.20
CA HIS A 197 -11.53 0.74 17.78
C HIS A 197 -10.40 0.76 16.73
N VAL A 198 -10.69 0.37 15.48
CA VAL A 198 -9.70 0.25 14.40
C VAL A 198 -9.69 1.53 13.56
N ARG A 199 -8.51 2.08 13.35
CA ARG A 199 -8.27 3.17 12.39
C ARG A 199 -7.94 2.58 11.02
N TYR A 200 -8.58 3.09 9.98
CA TYR A 200 -8.35 2.72 8.59
C TYR A 200 -7.76 3.91 7.86
N CYS A 201 -6.64 3.69 7.18
CA CYS A 201 -5.93 4.75 6.48
C CYS A 201 -5.50 4.31 5.08
N SER A 202 -5.97 5.00 4.05
CA SER A 202 -5.36 4.89 2.72
C SER A 202 -4.23 5.88 2.56
N SER A 203 -3.24 5.53 1.75
CA SER A 203 -2.23 6.49 1.31
C SER A 203 -2.73 7.26 0.08
N SER A 204 -2.33 8.52 -0.03
CA SER A 204 -2.26 9.15 -1.36
C SER A 204 -1.34 8.33 -2.24
N SER A 205 -1.62 8.27 -3.54
CA SER A 205 -0.69 7.70 -4.49
C SER A 205 0.58 8.55 -4.59
N VAL A 206 1.73 7.92 -4.76
CA VAL A 206 2.96 8.61 -5.13
C VAL A 206 2.97 8.92 -6.63
N GLY A 207 2.46 7.99 -7.45
CA GLY A 207 2.47 8.11 -8.91
C GLY A 207 1.53 9.19 -9.44
N PHE A 208 0.24 9.04 -9.18
CA PHE A 208 -0.81 9.97 -9.57
C PHE A 208 -2.03 9.81 -8.66
N ALA A 209 -2.70 10.89 -8.33
CA ALA A 209 -3.89 10.90 -7.49
C ALA A 209 -5.19 10.88 -8.29
N PHE A 210 -6.29 10.48 -7.64
CA PHE A 210 -7.63 10.57 -8.22
C PHE A 210 -8.46 11.66 -7.52
N ASP A 211 -9.34 12.29 -8.29
CA ASP A 211 -10.38 13.13 -7.72
C ASP A 211 -11.58 12.25 -7.30
N LYS A 212 -11.72 12.07 -5.98
CA LYS A 212 -12.75 11.22 -5.37
C LYS A 212 -14.17 11.76 -5.53
N ASP A 213 -14.30 13.07 -5.71
CA ASP A 213 -15.59 13.78 -5.71
C ASP A 213 -16.24 13.78 -7.11
N LEU A 214 -15.53 13.30 -8.11
CA LEU A 214 -16.05 13.16 -9.46
C LEU A 214 -16.76 11.81 -9.69
N PRO A 215 -17.78 11.75 -10.54
CA PRO A 215 -18.53 10.52 -10.79
C PRO A 215 -17.78 9.48 -11.64
N LYS A 216 -16.63 9.85 -12.18
CA LYS A 216 -15.78 9.01 -13.04
C LYS A 216 -14.32 9.28 -12.79
N PHE A 217 -13.47 8.41 -13.32
CA PHE A 217 -12.02 8.55 -13.31
C PHE A 217 -11.56 9.92 -13.81
N GLN A 218 -10.77 10.60 -12.98
CA GLN A 218 -10.02 11.79 -13.33
C GLN A 218 -8.80 11.92 -12.43
N ILE A 219 -7.65 12.27 -13.02
CA ILE A 219 -6.44 12.57 -12.26
C ILE A 219 -6.60 13.91 -11.54
N ALA A 220 -6.13 13.95 -10.30
CA ALA A 220 -6.15 15.14 -9.45
C ALA A 220 -4.71 15.56 -9.14
N ASP A 221 -4.16 16.44 -9.96
CA ASP A 221 -2.79 16.94 -9.80
C ASP A 221 -2.60 17.65 -8.46
N GLY A 222 -1.46 17.40 -7.82
CA GLY A 222 -1.07 18.04 -6.57
C GLY A 222 -1.63 17.37 -5.31
N TYR A 223 -2.29 16.23 -5.44
CA TYR A 223 -2.74 15.40 -4.33
C TYR A 223 -1.87 14.15 -4.10
N GLU A 224 -0.80 14.01 -4.88
CA GLU A 224 0.19 12.95 -4.67
C GLU A 224 0.88 13.14 -3.33
N GLY A 225 1.14 12.02 -2.63
CA GLY A 225 1.67 12.13 -1.29
C GLY A 225 2.12 10.81 -0.67
N ILE A 226 2.67 10.96 0.51
CA ILE A 226 3.01 9.87 1.42
C ILE A 226 2.40 10.12 2.80
N ASN A 227 2.17 9.06 3.56
CA ASN A 227 1.74 9.20 4.95
C ASN A 227 2.92 9.01 5.89
N LEU A 228 3.10 9.94 6.83
CA LEU A 228 3.92 9.76 8.02
C LEU A 228 2.99 9.28 9.14
N ILE A 229 3.28 8.10 9.67
CA ILE A 229 2.55 7.50 10.79
C ILE A 229 3.48 7.53 11.99
N GLU A 230 3.10 8.26 13.02
CA GLU A 230 3.85 8.39 14.27
C GLU A 230 3.06 7.70 15.38
N ILE A 231 3.74 6.85 16.12
CA ILE A 231 3.14 6.09 17.23
C ILE A 231 3.92 6.44 18.49
N ILE A 232 3.25 7.13 19.43
CA ILE A 232 3.84 7.55 20.68
C ILE A 232 2.89 7.17 21.80
N ASN A 233 3.33 6.32 22.74
CA ASN A 233 2.50 5.87 23.87
C ASN A 233 1.11 5.37 23.42
N ASP A 234 1.05 4.52 22.41
CA ASP A 234 -0.17 3.95 21.79
C ASP A 234 -1.05 4.98 21.07
N SER A 235 -0.66 6.23 21.02
CA SER A 235 -1.34 7.26 20.23
C SER A 235 -0.83 7.24 18.79
N ILE A 236 -1.75 7.10 17.83
CA ILE A 236 -1.43 7.07 16.40
C ILE A 236 -1.78 8.42 15.78
N THR A 237 -0.78 9.12 15.29
CA THR A 237 -0.92 10.33 14.47
C THR A 237 -0.57 10.01 13.01
N ILE A 238 -1.40 10.45 12.09
CA ILE A 238 -1.20 10.23 10.65
C ILE A 238 -1.20 11.58 9.95
N ASN A 239 -0.07 11.93 9.37
CA ASN A 239 0.14 13.14 8.60
C ASN A 239 0.29 12.78 7.11
N ASN A 240 -0.62 13.25 6.26
CA ASN A 240 -0.47 13.13 4.82
C ASN A 240 0.43 14.26 4.31
N ILE A 241 1.59 13.90 3.78
CA ILE A 241 2.60 14.82 3.26
C ILE A 241 2.44 14.86 1.75
N GLN A 242 1.97 15.99 1.24
CA GLN A 242 1.82 16.19 -0.20
C GLN A 242 3.19 16.41 -0.86
N LEU A 243 3.40 15.73 -1.98
CA LEU A 243 4.56 15.91 -2.84
C LEU A 243 4.22 17.05 -3.80
N SER A 244 4.52 18.30 -3.42
CA SER A 244 4.20 19.44 -4.29
C SER A 244 5.05 19.40 -5.56
N PHE A 245 4.42 19.14 -6.69
CA PHE A 245 5.01 19.29 -8.03
C PHE A 245 4.56 20.64 -8.60
N ARG A 246 5.11 21.74 -8.06
CA ARG A 246 4.90 23.04 -8.71
C ARG A 246 5.73 23.05 -9.99
N SER A 247 5.04 23.08 -11.12
CA SER A 247 5.62 23.49 -12.39
C SER A 247 6.23 24.88 -12.19
N ASN A 248 7.56 24.99 -12.30
CA ASN A 248 8.22 26.27 -12.45
C ASN A 248 7.95 26.83 -13.84
#